data_eca9aaffc259eca764dcd957e268024c
#
_entry.id   eca9aaffc259eca764dcd957e268024c
#
_cell.length_a   1.000
_cell.length_b   1.000
_cell.length_c   1.000
_cell.angle_alpha   90.00
_cell.angle_beta   90.00
_cell.angle_gamma   90.00
#
_symmetry.space_group_name_H-M   'P 1'
#
loop_
_entity.id
_entity.type
_entity.pdbx_description
1 polymer ?
#
loop_
_entity_poly.entity_id
_entity_poly.type
_entity_poly.pdbx_seq_one_letter_code
_entity_poly.pdbx_strand_id
1 'polypeptide(L)'
;MSRIIISTDGSSIAANNQKGFDAAAAYVIYYGDKMIHKESILLKNHTNNYAEIYAIYKGTKYLVDNEVGIYDASEVLIVTDSQLCQKSLTEWMKGWLKKTDNEVLKSTTGEVKNQELIKSAYINILMLELILPVSVCHINSHKPESEIPKMYEKFSREFPDILIDEFRMIYEGNKICDELAYNELNKK
;
A
#
# COMPACT_ATOMS: atom_id res chain seq x y z
N MET A 1 -16.96 1.01 -15.27
CA MET A 1 -16.75 -0.25 -14.49
C MET A 1 -16.18 0.15 -13.14
N SER A 2 -16.55 -0.56 -12.10
CA SER A 2 -16.05 -0.27 -10.74
C SER A 2 -14.62 -0.75 -10.58
N ARG A 3 -13.79 -0.01 -9.83
CA ARG A 3 -12.44 -0.45 -9.40
C ARG A 3 -12.50 -1.04 -8.01
N ILE A 4 -11.52 -1.90 -7.72
CA ILE A 4 -11.16 -2.22 -6.35
C ILE A 4 -9.98 -1.32 -5.98
N ILE A 5 -10.09 -0.55 -4.89
CA ILE A 5 -9.04 0.34 -4.42
C ILE A 5 -8.58 -0.15 -3.05
N ILE A 6 -7.29 -0.40 -2.90
CA ILE A 6 -6.64 -0.71 -1.63
C ILE A 6 -5.83 0.51 -1.21
N SER A 7 -6.32 1.30 -0.27
CA SER A 7 -5.53 2.36 0.36
C SER A 7 -4.73 1.77 1.53
N THR A 8 -3.46 2.16 1.64
CA THR A 8 -2.54 1.60 2.64
C THR A 8 -1.71 2.68 3.29
N ASP A 9 -1.39 2.51 4.56
CA ASP A 9 -0.48 3.38 5.29
C ASP A 9 0.20 2.62 6.44
N GLY A 10 1.38 3.11 6.85
CA GLY A 10 2.13 2.64 8.00
C GLY A 10 2.56 3.80 8.89
N SER A 11 2.47 3.63 10.19
CA SER A 11 2.92 4.59 11.18
C SER A 11 3.87 3.96 12.19
N SER A 12 4.77 4.74 12.78
CA SER A 12 5.64 4.23 13.85
C SER A 12 5.95 5.30 14.90
N ILE A 13 6.11 4.85 16.15
CA ILE A 13 6.55 5.66 17.27
C ILE A 13 7.76 5.02 17.95
N ALA A 14 8.62 5.82 18.59
CA ALA A 14 9.67 5.29 19.44
C ALA A 14 9.06 4.48 20.59
N ALA A 15 9.49 3.24 20.77
CA ALA A 15 9.01 2.39 21.86
C ALA A 15 9.42 2.97 23.21
N ASN A 16 8.47 3.11 24.13
CA ASN A 16 8.72 3.62 25.48
C ASN A 16 9.75 2.72 26.21
N ASN A 17 10.88 3.31 26.57
CA ASN A 17 11.96 2.66 27.33
C ASN A 17 12.67 1.46 26.68
N GLN A 18 12.51 1.21 25.39
CA GLN A 18 13.20 0.16 24.64
C GLN A 18 13.99 0.73 23.45
N LYS A 19 15.08 0.08 23.06
CA LYS A 19 15.78 0.37 21.81
C LYS A 19 14.96 -0.25 20.66
N GLY A 20 13.98 0.48 20.12
CA GLY A 20 13.15 -0.01 19.03
C GLY A 20 12.01 0.95 18.71
N PHE A 21 11.18 0.54 17.78
CA PHE A 21 9.98 1.27 17.38
C PHE A 21 8.80 0.30 17.46
N ASP A 22 7.66 0.77 17.94
CA ASP A 22 6.39 0.11 17.65
C ASP A 22 5.81 0.77 16.41
N ALA A 23 5.26 -0.04 15.54
CA ALA A 23 4.65 0.41 14.28
C ALA A 23 3.22 -0.13 14.18
N ALA A 24 2.42 0.47 13.33
CA ALA A 24 1.13 -0.06 12.95
C ALA A 24 0.94 0.07 11.45
N ALA A 25 0.35 -0.95 10.85
CA ALA A 25 -0.07 -0.98 9.47
C ALA A 25 -1.58 -0.85 9.40
N ALA A 26 -2.09 -0.12 8.42
CA ALA A 26 -3.52 -0.03 8.16
C ALA A 26 -3.81 -0.11 6.67
N TYR A 27 -4.96 -0.70 6.35
CA TYR A 27 -5.47 -0.71 4.98
C TYR A 27 -6.99 -0.64 4.96
N VAL A 28 -7.49 -0.05 3.88
CA VAL A 28 -8.92 0.07 3.59
C VAL A 28 -9.16 -0.39 2.17
N ILE A 29 -10.22 -1.16 1.95
CA ILE A 29 -10.59 -1.66 0.63
C ILE A 29 -11.95 -1.11 0.22
N TYR A 30 -12.00 -0.53 -0.97
CA TYR A 30 -13.22 -0.08 -1.62
C TYR A 30 -13.52 -0.93 -2.86
N TYR A 31 -14.80 -1.13 -3.12
CA TYR A 31 -15.33 -1.58 -4.40
C TYR A 31 -16.27 -0.51 -4.94
N GLY A 32 -15.88 0.17 -6.01
CA GLY A 32 -16.51 1.40 -6.43
C GLY A 32 -16.40 2.46 -5.32
N ASP A 33 -17.52 3.03 -4.91
CA ASP A 33 -17.62 4.02 -3.83
C ASP A 33 -17.85 3.42 -2.44
N LYS A 34 -18.02 2.10 -2.36
CA LYS A 34 -18.33 1.40 -1.11
C LYS A 34 -17.09 0.84 -0.44
N MET A 35 -16.83 1.24 0.80
CA MET A 35 -15.85 0.57 1.66
C MET A 35 -16.35 -0.82 2.02
N ILE A 36 -15.59 -1.86 1.65
CA ILE A 36 -15.94 -3.27 1.87
C ILE A 36 -15.12 -3.91 2.99
N HIS A 37 -13.94 -3.36 3.30
CA HIS A 37 -13.10 -3.84 4.39
C HIS A 37 -12.17 -2.75 4.90
N LYS A 38 -11.79 -2.83 6.19
CA LYS A 38 -10.71 -2.06 6.79
C LYS A 38 -10.09 -2.81 7.97
N GLU A 39 -8.80 -2.69 8.15
CA GLU A 39 -8.07 -3.30 9.26
C GLU A 39 -6.88 -2.43 9.67
N SER A 40 -6.54 -2.43 10.96
CA SER A 40 -5.29 -1.91 11.50
C SER A 40 -4.61 -2.96 12.37
N ILE A 41 -3.27 -3.04 12.32
CA ILE A 41 -2.49 -4.11 12.95
C ILE A 41 -1.29 -3.51 13.66
N LEU A 42 -1.17 -3.77 14.98
CA LEU A 42 0.00 -3.39 15.76
C LEU A 42 1.18 -4.31 15.44
N LEU A 43 2.33 -3.72 15.20
CA LEU A 43 3.59 -4.38 14.84
C LEU A 43 4.67 -3.98 15.84
N LYS A 44 4.93 -4.82 16.83
CA LYS A 44 5.94 -4.55 17.84
C LYS A 44 7.36 -4.75 17.30
N ASN A 45 8.26 -3.83 17.63
CA ASN A 45 9.66 -3.84 17.21
C ASN A 45 9.88 -3.76 15.68
N HIS A 46 8.99 -3.05 14.97
CA HIS A 46 9.11 -2.83 13.55
C HIS A 46 9.22 -1.34 13.19
N THR A 47 9.82 -1.06 12.04
CA THR A 47 10.00 0.30 11.52
C THR A 47 8.79 0.75 10.72
N ASN A 48 8.69 2.06 10.45
CA ASN A 48 7.68 2.62 9.54
C ASN A 48 7.68 1.93 8.17
N ASN A 49 8.86 1.81 7.55
CA ASN A 49 8.98 1.15 6.23
C ASN A 49 8.47 -0.30 6.25
N TYR A 50 8.64 -1.03 7.36
CA TYR A 50 8.07 -2.36 7.49
C TYR A 50 6.54 -2.31 7.53
N ALA A 51 5.96 -1.38 8.30
CA ALA A 51 4.52 -1.23 8.43
C ALA A 51 3.84 -0.84 7.09
N GLU A 52 4.46 0.07 6.34
CA GLU A 52 4.03 0.46 5.00
C GLU A 52 3.91 -0.74 4.04
N ILE A 53 4.98 -1.56 3.98
CA ILE A 53 4.99 -2.76 3.13
C ILE A 53 3.97 -3.79 3.66
N TYR A 54 3.86 -3.92 5.00
CA TYR A 54 2.95 -4.86 5.63
C TYR A 54 1.49 -4.51 5.36
N ALA A 55 1.13 -3.22 5.30
CA ALA A 55 -0.20 -2.76 4.92
C ALA A 55 -0.56 -3.20 3.49
N ILE A 56 0.36 -3.02 2.54
CA ILE A 56 0.17 -3.50 1.15
C ILE A 56 0.04 -5.03 1.12
N TYR A 57 0.93 -5.76 1.81
CA TYR A 57 0.87 -7.21 1.90
C TYR A 57 -0.48 -7.69 2.42
N LYS A 58 -0.98 -7.10 3.51
CA LYS A 58 -2.26 -7.50 4.12
C LYS A 58 -3.45 -7.16 3.25
N GLY A 59 -3.48 -5.98 2.66
CA GLY A 59 -4.57 -5.56 1.76
C GLY A 59 -4.65 -6.43 0.50
N THR A 60 -3.50 -6.73 -0.12
CA THR A 60 -3.45 -7.62 -1.29
C THR A 60 -3.79 -9.07 -0.92
N LYS A 61 -3.29 -9.55 0.24
CA LYS A 61 -3.62 -10.87 0.75
C LYS A 61 -5.11 -11.03 1.02
N TYR A 62 -5.77 -10.01 1.57
CA TYR A 62 -7.21 -10.03 1.78
C TYR A 62 -7.96 -10.31 0.47
N LEU A 63 -7.61 -9.63 -0.63
CA LEU A 63 -8.25 -9.85 -1.92
C LEU A 63 -7.96 -11.25 -2.51
N VAL A 64 -6.73 -11.75 -2.34
CA VAL A 64 -6.37 -13.10 -2.78
C VAL A 64 -7.18 -14.16 -2.01
N ASP A 65 -7.26 -14.02 -0.69
CA ASP A 65 -7.94 -14.98 0.18
C ASP A 65 -9.49 -14.93 0.04
N ASN A 66 -10.05 -13.79 -0.38
CA ASN A 66 -11.49 -13.59 -0.52
C ASN A 66 -11.96 -13.57 -1.99
N GLU A 67 -11.22 -14.25 -2.87
CA GLU A 67 -11.60 -14.48 -4.26
C GLU A 67 -12.00 -13.20 -5.00
N VAL A 68 -11.01 -12.31 -5.21
CA VAL A 68 -11.23 -11.02 -5.92
C VAL A 68 -12.06 -11.13 -7.21
N GLY A 69 -12.04 -12.29 -7.87
CA GLY A 69 -12.78 -12.56 -9.10
C GLY A 69 -14.32 -12.56 -8.94
N ILE A 70 -14.85 -12.55 -7.70
CA ILE A 70 -16.31 -12.40 -7.47
C ILE A 70 -16.79 -10.95 -7.72
N TYR A 71 -15.87 -9.98 -7.76
CA TYR A 71 -16.20 -8.59 -8.05
C TYR A 71 -16.17 -8.34 -9.55
N ASP A 72 -17.20 -7.68 -10.08
CA ASP A 72 -17.23 -7.16 -11.45
C ASP A 72 -16.42 -5.86 -11.52
N ALA A 73 -15.11 -5.97 -11.34
CA ALA A 73 -14.18 -4.87 -11.31
C ALA A 73 -13.33 -4.81 -12.58
N SER A 74 -12.94 -3.60 -12.99
CA SER A 74 -12.06 -3.39 -14.14
C SER A 74 -10.58 -3.55 -13.83
N GLU A 75 -10.18 -3.23 -12.59
CA GLU A 75 -8.81 -3.30 -12.12
C GLU A 75 -8.73 -3.25 -10.58
N VAL A 76 -7.56 -3.58 -10.05
CA VAL A 76 -7.16 -3.32 -8.65
C VAL A 76 -6.15 -2.18 -8.63
N LEU A 77 -6.45 -1.11 -7.88
CA LEU A 77 -5.57 0.02 -7.66
C LEU A 77 -5.05 -0.03 -6.21
N ILE A 78 -3.75 -0.21 -6.04
CA ILE A 78 -3.07 -0.16 -4.74
C ILE A 78 -2.51 1.24 -4.54
N VAL A 79 -2.91 1.89 -3.46
CA VAL A 79 -2.56 3.28 -3.13
C VAL A 79 -1.69 3.31 -1.89
N THR A 80 -0.56 3.98 -1.96
CA THR A 80 0.35 4.21 -0.83
C THR A 80 0.95 5.61 -0.93
N ASP A 81 1.31 6.22 0.20
CA ASP A 81 2.09 7.46 0.23
C ASP A 81 3.61 7.20 0.40
N SER A 82 4.00 5.93 0.46
CA SER A 82 5.39 5.50 0.49
C SER A 82 5.96 5.31 -0.92
N GLN A 83 6.77 6.26 -1.37
CA GLN A 83 7.52 6.12 -2.64
C GLN A 83 8.43 4.88 -2.64
N LEU A 84 8.98 4.52 -1.47
CA LEU A 84 9.82 3.33 -1.33
C LEU A 84 9.01 2.08 -1.64
N CYS A 85 7.81 1.95 -1.08
CA CYS A 85 6.94 0.80 -1.32
C CYS A 85 6.51 0.73 -2.78
N GLN A 86 6.01 1.83 -3.34
CA GLN A 86 5.59 1.91 -4.74
C GLN A 86 6.74 1.47 -5.67
N LYS A 87 7.93 2.07 -5.55
CA LYS A 87 9.09 1.73 -6.40
C LYS A 87 9.59 0.32 -6.19
N SER A 88 9.59 -0.18 -4.95
CA SER A 88 9.98 -1.56 -4.66
C SER A 88 9.14 -2.56 -5.41
N LEU A 89 7.83 -2.35 -5.46
CA LEU A 89 6.87 -3.30 -6.06
C LEU A 89 6.71 -3.14 -7.58
N THR A 90 7.01 -1.97 -8.13
CA THR A 90 6.83 -1.69 -9.57
C THR A 90 8.15 -1.72 -10.35
N GLU A 91 9.13 -0.91 -9.93
CA GLU A 91 10.35 -0.67 -10.69
C GLU A 91 11.49 -1.60 -10.27
N TRP A 92 11.75 -1.67 -8.95
CA TRP A 92 12.99 -2.26 -8.45
C TRP A 92 12.96 -3.77 -8.37
N MET A 93 11.81 -4.38 -8.10
CA MET A 93 11.68 -5.83 -7.96
C MET A 93 12.21 -6.58 -9.17
N LYS A 94 11.89 -6.13 -10.39
CA LYS A 94 12.40 -6.72 -11.63
C LYS A 94 13.92 -6.70 -11.73
N GLY A 95 14.54 -5.61 -11.24
CA GLY A 95 15.99 -5.45 -11.19
C GLY A 95 16.65 -6.30 -10.10
N TRP A 96 16.01 -6.40 -8.95
CA TRP A 96 16.49 -7.22 -7.83
C TRP A 96 16.43 -8.71 -8.15
N LEU A 97 15.34 -9.18 -8.76
CA LEU A 97 15.20 -10.58 -9.18
C LEU A 97 16.31 -11.01 -10.16
N LYS A 98 16.75 -10.12 -11.06
CA LYS A 98 17.88 -10.39 -11.98
C LYS A 98 19.24 -10.52 -11.26
N LYS A 99 19.37 -9.93 -10.06
CA LYS A 99 20.60 -9.92 -9.25
C LYS A 99 20.51 -10.85 -8.04
N THR A 100 19.42 -11.60 -7.93
CA THR A 100 19.19 -12.54 -6.83
C THR A 100 20.24 -13.64 -6.85
N ASP A 101 20.80 -13.91 -5.68
CA ASP A 101 21.75 -14.98 -5.43
C ASP A 101 21.29 -15.73 -4.18
N ASN A 102 21.12 -17.04 -4.28
CA ASN A 102 20.60 -17.88 -3.20
C ASN A 102 19.29 -17.33 -2.57
N GLU A 103 18.37 -16.89 -3.41
CA GLU A 103 17.06 -16.31 -3.02
C GLU A 103 17.13 -14.96 -2.29
N VAL A 104 18.30 -14.40 -2.06
CA VAL A 104 18.49 -13.09 -1.43
C VAL A 104 18.43 -11.98 -2.47
N LEU A 105 17.47 -11.05 -2.31
CA LEU A 105 17.37 -9.89 -3.19
C LEU A 105 18.52 -8.91 -2.93
N LYS A 106 19.20 -8.49 -4.00
CA LYS A 106 20.34 -7.56 -3.95
C LYS A 106 20.04 -6.26 -4.68
N SER A 107 20.27 -5.15 -4.00
CA SER A 107 20.31 -3.80 -4.55
C SER A 107 21.73 -3.43 -4.96
N THR A 108 21.94 -2.19 -5.40
CA THR A 108 23.29 -1.64 -5.64
C THR A 108 24.09 -1.41 -4.35
N THR A 109 23.40 -1.30 -3.20
CA THR A 109 24.01 -1.01 -1.90
C THR A 109 24.08 -2.21 -0.97
N GLY A 110 23.70 -3.41 -1.43
CA GLY A 110 23.70 -4.64 -0.64
C GLY A 110 22.33 -5.33 -0.62
N GLU A 111 22.11 -6.14 0.42
CA GLU A 111 20.86 -6.86 0.60
C GLU A 111 19.65 -5.91 0.78
N VAL A 112 18.53 -6.27 0.17
CA VAL A 112 17.28 -5.52 0.30
C VAL A 112 16.69 -5.77 1.67
N LYS A 113 16.45 -4.70 2.45
CA LYS A 113 15.79 -4.81 3.75
C LYS A 113 14.32 -5.21 3.55
N ASN A 114 13.78 -5.96 4.51
CA ASN A 114 12.39 -6.46 4.50
C ASN A 114 12.05 -7.30 3.26
N GLN A 115 13.04 -7.92 2.64
CA GLN A 115 12.89 -8.59 1.34
C GLN A 115 11.83 -9.69 1.35
N GLU A 116 11.68 -10.45 2.42
CA GLU A 116 10.68 -11.53 2.49
C GLU A 116 9.24 -10.97 2.47
N LEU A 117 9.04 -9.83 3.13
CA LEU A 117 7.75 -9.16 3.11
C LEU A 117 7.47 -8.51 1.75
N ILE A 118 8.48 -7.89 1.13
CA ILE A 118 8.36 -7.33 -0.24
C ILE A 118 8.04 -8.45 -1.24
N LYS A 119 8.73 -9.60 -1.17
CA LYS A 119 8.43 -10.76 -2.01
C LYS A 119 6.99 -11.23 -1.83
N SER A 120 6.54 -11.35 -0.58
CA SER A 120 5.18 -11.80 -0.26
C SER A 120 4.12 -10.84 -0.82
N ALA A 121 4.31 -9.53 -0.67
CA ALA A 121 3.43 -8.53 -1.26
C ALA A 121 3.44 -8.59 -2.79
N TYR A 122 4.61 -8.75 -3.40
CA TYR A 122 4.76 -8.86 -4.84
C TYR A 122 4.10 -10.13 -5.40
N ILE A 123 4.22 -11.28 -4.71
CA ILE A 123 3.54 -12.53 -5.08
C ILE A 123 2.02 -12.33 -5.06
N ASN A 124 1.46 -11.67 -4.04
CA ASN A 124 0.03 -11.39 -4.02
C ASN A 124 -0.39 -10.51 -5.21
N ILE A 125 0.41 -9.50 -5.57
CA ILE A 125 0.16 -8.66 -6.75
C ILE A 125 0.14 -9.53 -8.02
N LEU A 126 1.13 -10.40 -8.22
CA LEU A 126 1.17 -11.31 -9.36
C LEU A 126 -0.05 -12.25 -9.40
N MET A 127 -0.51 -12.75 -8.24
CA MET A 127 -1.72 -13.57 -8.17
C MET A 127 -2.97 -12.79 -8.56
N LEU A 128 -3.09 -11.53 -8.15
CA LEU A 128 -4.19 -10.65 -8.55
C LEU A 128 -4.12 -10.32 -10.05
N GLU A 129 -2.91 -10.12 -10.60
CA GLU A 129 -2.70 -9.86 -12.04
C GLU A 129 -3.14 -11.02 -12.96
N LEU A 130 -3.28 -12.23 -12.42
CA LEU A 130 -3.87 -13.37 -13.19
C LEU A 130 -5.38 -13.20 -13.41
N ILE A 131 -6.04 -12.32 -12.66
CA ILE A 131 -7.49 -12.14 -12.67
C ILE A 131 -7.87 -10.75 -13.22
N LEU A 132 -7.23 -9.69 -12.75
CA LEU A 132 -7.50 -8.30 -13.08
C LEU A 132 -6.19 -7.51 -13.26
N PRO A 133 -6.15 -6.47 -14.11
CA PRO A 133 -5.04 -5.52 -14.11
C PRO A 133 -4.80 -4.97 -12.70
N VAL A 134 -3.52 -4.86 -12.30
CA VAL A 134 -3.13 -4.28 -11.00
C VAL A 134 -2.20 -3.11 -11.22
N SER A 135 -2.50 -1.99 -10.58
CA SER A 135 -1.65 -0.81 -10.56
C SER A 135 -1.27 -0.44 -9.13
N VAL A 136 -0.02 0.00 -8.92
CA VAL A 136 0.46 0.52 -7.64
C VAL A 136 0.80 1.99 -7.82
N CYS A 137 0.05 2.87 -7.19
CA CYS A 137 0.24 4.32 -7.30
C CYS A 137 0.70 4.95 -5.99
N HIS A 138 1.46 6.04 -6.12
CA HIS A 138 1.86 6.88 -5.01
C HIS A 138 1.02 8.16 -4.98
N ILE A 139 0.50 8.51 -3.81
CA ILE A 139 -0.13 9.81 -3.55
C ILE A 139 0.60 10.54 -2.43
N ASN A 140 0.44 11.85 -2.36
CA ASN A 140 0.97 12.64 -1.24
C ASN A 140 -0.18 13.00 -0.28
N SER A 141 -0.39 12.17 0.73
CA SER A 141 -1.51 12.28 1.68
C SER A 141 -1.37 13.40 2.71
N HIS A 142 -0.13 13.89 2.96
CA HIS A 142 0.13 14.93 3.95
C HIS A 142 -0.09 16.36 3.43
N LYS A 143 -0.72 16.51 2.28
CA LYS A 143 -1.09 17.82 1.73
C LYS A 143 -2.50 18.21 2.18
N PRO A 144 -2.79 19.52 2.37
CA PRO A 144 -4.13 19.97 2.70
C PRO A 144 -5.11 19.73 1.53
N GLU A 145 -6.38 19.57 1.85
CA GLU A 145 -7.45 19.34 0.85
C GLU A 145 -7.53 20.41 -0.24
N SER A 146 -7.12 21.64 0.08
CA SER A 146 -7.04 22.74 -0.89
C SER A 146 -6.07 22.45 -2.05
N GLU A 147 -5.12 21.53 -1.87
CA GLU A 147 -4.19 21.10 -2.93
C GLU A 147 -4.69 19.91 -3.77
N ILE A 148 -5.85 19.33 -3.44
CA ILE A 148 -6.42 18.20 -4.19
C ILE A 148 -6.48 18.47 -5.71
N PRO A 149 -6.94 19.64 -6.21
CA PRO A 149 -6.97 19.87 -7.64
C PRO A 149 -5.60 19.77 -8.30
N LYS A 150 -4.55 20.29 -7.65
CA LYS A 150 -3.18 20.25 -8.14
C LYS A 150 -2.59 18.85 -8.08
N MET A 151 -2.88 18.09 -7.04
CA MET A 151 -2.48 16.70 -6.92
C MET A 151 -3.15 15.84 -7.98
N TYR A 152 -4.45 16.06 -8.20
CA TYR A 152 -5.22 15.38 -9.24
C TYR A 152 -4.67 15.66 -10.64
N GLU A 153 -4.32 16.91 -10.96
CA GLU A 153 -3.71 17.26 -12.25
C GLU A 153 -2.47 16.43 -12.55
N LYS A 154 -1.63 16.18 -11.54
CA LYS A 154 -0.44 15.31 -11.68
C LYS A 154 -0.85 13.84 -11.80
N PHE A 155 -1.75 13.38 -10.95
CA PHE A 155 -2.20 11.99 -10.88
C PHE A 155 -2.92 11.55 -12.16
N SER A 156 -3.79 12.39 -12.72
CA SER A 156 -4.56 12.10 -13.92
C SER A 156 -3.72 11.97 -15.20
N ARG A 157 -2.46 12.40 -15.19
CA ARG A 157 -1.52 12.16 -16.32
C ARG A 157 -1.11 10.68 -16.40
N GLU A 158 -1.06 10.00 -15.26
CA GLU A 158 -0.71 8.57 -15.16
C GLU A 158 -1.96 7.69 -15.18
N PHE A 159 -3.05 8.19 -14.59
CA PHE A 159 -4.35 7.51 -14.47
C PHE A 159 -5.48 8.35 -15.06
N PRO A 160 -5.54 8.50 -16.40
CA PRO A 160 -6.48 9.42 -17.05
C PRO A 160 -7.96 9.03 -16.90
N ASP A 161 -8.24 7.76 -16.64
CA ASP A 161 -9.59 7.22 -16.48
C ASP A 161 -10.16 7.43 -15.06
N ILE A 162 -9.34 7.88 -14.11
CA ILE A 162 -9.79 8.20 -12.75
C ILE A 162 -10.26 9.64 -12.72
N LEU A 163 -11.53 9.84 -12.36
CA LEU A 163 -12.13 11.17 -12.24
C LEU A 163 -11.77 11.81 -10.89
N ILE A 164 -11.94 13.14 -10.81
CA ILE A 164 -11.56 13.90 -9.60
C ILE A 164 -12.32 13.42 -8.34
N ASP A 165 -13.56 13.00 -8.45
CA ASP A 165 -14.33 12.52 -7.31
C ASP A 165 -13.80 11.16 -6.82
N GLU A 166 -13.39 10.28 -7.74
CA GLU A 166 -12.73 9.02 -7.38
C GLU A 166 -11.34 9.29 -6.79
N PHE A 167 -10.60 10.27 -7.31
CA PHE A 167 -9.33 10.69 -6.70
C PHE A 167 -9.51 11.25 -5.28
N ARG A 168 -10.59 12.00 -5.01
CA ARG A 168 -10.94 12.44 -3.66
C ARG A 168 -11.15 11.26 -2.71
N MET A 169 -11.84 10.22 -3.16
CA MET A 169 -12.05 9.00 -2.38
C MET A 169 -10.72 8.27 -2.12
N ILE A 170 -9.84 8.19 -3.13
CA ILE A 170 -8.48 7.63 -2.98
C ILE A 170 -7.69 8.40 -1.91
N TYR A 171 -7.71 9.72 -1.98
CA TYR A 171 -7.03 10.59 -1.00
C TYR A 171 -7.60 10.39 0.41
N GLU A 172 -8.92 10.37 0.56
CA GLU A 172 -9.59 10.16 1.85
C GLU A 172 -9.35 8.76 2.39
N GLY A 173 -9.31 7.74 1.53
CA GLY A 173 -8.97 6.38 1.92
C GLY A 173 -7.59 6.27 2.55
N ASN A 174 -6.59 7.00 2.04
CA ASN A 174 -5.26 7.03 2.64
C ASN A 174 -5.25 7.79 3.98
N LYS A 175 -5.98 8.90 4.12
CA LYS A 175 -6.16 9.58 5.42
C LYS A 175 -6.79 8.66 6.47
N ILE A 176 -7.79 7.88 6.08
CA ILE A 176 -8.40 6.89 6.99
C ILE A 176 -7.36 5.84 7.42
N CYS A 177 -6.45 5.41 6.54
CA CYS A 177 -5.37 4.49 6.91
C CYS A 177 -4.40 5.13 7.91
N ASP A 178 -3.98 6.39 7.70
CA ASP A 178 -3.13 7.14 8.64
C ASP A 178 -3.78 7.22 10.03
N GLU A 179 -5.06 7.62 10.10
CA GLU A 179 -5.82 7.67 11.36
C GLU A 179 -5.94 6.29 12.03
N LEU A 180 -6.19 5.23 11.27
CA LEU A 180 -6.29 3.87 11.79
C LEU A 180 -4.95 3.39 12.35
N ALA A 181 -3.84 3.61 11.65
CA ALA A 181 -2.50 3.25 12.10
C ALA A 181 -2.10 4.05 13.34
N TYR A 182 -2.35 5.37 13.35
CA TYR A 182 -2.11 6.22 14.51
C TYR A 182 -2.91 5.77 15.74
N ASN A 183 -4.20 5.50 15.57
CA ASN A 183 -5.07 5.05 16.67
C ASN A 183 -4.64 3.68 17.20
N GLU A 184 -4.19 2.76 16.32
CA GLU A 184 -3.69 1.44 16.72
C GLU A 184 -2.47 1.54 17.62
N LEU A 185 -1.53 2.43 17.31
CA LEU A 185 -0.33 2.70 18.11
C LEU A 185 -0.66 3.30 19.48
N ASN A 186 -1.76 4.03 19.61
CA ASN A 186 -2.16 4.73 20.83
C ASN A 186 -3.23 3.99 21.64
N LYS A 187 -3.62 2.79 21.25
CA LYS A 187 -4.47 1.93 22.08
C LYS A 187 -3.74 1.58 23.38
N LYS A 188 -4.34 1.97 24.51
CA LYS A 188 -3.85 1.66 25.86
C LYS A 188 -4.28 0.28 26.28
#